data_086563373a1eedc904f759a899dd85fa
#
_entry.id   086563373a1eedc904f759a899dd85fa
#
_cell.length_a   1.000
_cell.length_b   1.000
_cell.length_c   1.000
_cell.angle_alpha   90.00
_cell.angle_beta   90.00
_cell.angle_gamma   90.00
#
_symmetry.space_group_name_H-M   'P 1'
#
loop_
_entity.id
_entity.type
_entity.pdbx_description
1 polymer ?
#
loop_
_entity_poly.entity_id
_entity_poly.type
_entity_poly.pdbx_seq_one_letter_code
_entity_poly.pdbx_strand_id
1 'polypeptide(L)'
;MATIASAAEDTLTLHPRSRDRSGVSEKDVSWNTKRTALIICDMWDDHWCKSAARRVTEMAGPFNEMVKQARARGVFIIHAPSTCADFYKDTPPRRRAQASPLIKTPVPLATAQRWGTAWCWTDPKHEAVLPIDDSDMGCSCEGTKCPIREAWTRQIATIEIAETDAITDNGQETWNLLAERGITNVILAGVHLNMCVLGRPFAIRQQVYLGKNVALMRDMTDTMYNPERPPGVDHFTGNDLVIEHVEKHWCPTFTSSDITGKPAFRFKEDARSSKQSGTNR
;
A
#
# COMPACT_ATOMS: atom_id res chain seq x y z
N MET A 1 9.44 -9.60 41.51
CA MET A 1 8.94 -8.30 41.02
C MET A 1 8.61 -8.49 39.52
N ALA A 2 7.33 -8.54 39.16
CA ALA A 2 6.92 -8.62 37.76
C ALA A 2 7.04 -7.21 37.16
N THR A 3 7.91 -7.04 36.18
CA THR A 3 8.02 -5.83 35.39
C THR A 3 6.70 -5.64 34.63
N ILE A 4 5.97 -4.61 34.95
CA ILE A 4 4.81 -4.17 34.14
C ILE A 4 5.42 -3.65 32.84
N ALA A 5 5.43 -4.50 31.80
CA ALA A 5 5.75 -4.07 30.44
C ALA A 5 4.75 -2.97 30.06
N SER A 6 5.26 -1.83 29.71
CA SER A 6 4.52 -0.60 29.46
C SER A 6 3.54 -0.78 28.31
N ALA A 7 2.26 -0.46 28.52
CA ALA A 7 1.22 -0.43 27.50
C ALA A 7 1.56 0.49 26.29
N ALA A 8 2.62 1.29 26.38
CA ALA A 8 3.14 2.14 25.31
C ALA A 8 3.87 1.35 24.20
N GLU A 9 4.44 0.16 24.49
CA GLU A 9 5.18 -0.64 23.51
C GLU A 9 4.26 -1.31 22.46
N ASP A 10 3.00 -1.56 22.79
CA ASP A 10 2.04 -2.23 21.92
C ASP A 10 1.14 -1.26 21.12
N THR A 11 1.50 0.02 21.04
CA THR A 11 0.65 1.07 20.43
C THR A 11 1.37 1.83 19.32
N LEU A 12 0.73 1.95 18.16
CA LEU A 12 1.08 2.91 17.10
C LEU A 12 0.20 4.15 17.26
N THR A 13 0.80 5.30 17.55
CA THR A 13 0.14 6.59 17.39
C THR A 13 0.32 7.03 15.94
N LEU A 14 -0.77 7.22 15.23
CA LEU A 14 -0.78 7.67 13.84
C LEU A 14 -1.47 9.03 13.75
N HIS A 15 -1.00 9.88 12.84
CA HIS A 15 -1.55 11.21 12.55
C HIS A 15 -2.19 11.20 11.15
N PRO A 16 -3.31 10.46 10.99
CA PRO A 16 -3.93 10.29 9.70
C PRO A 16 -4.65 11.55 9.24
N ARG A 17 -4.62 11.72 7.92
CA ARG A 17 -5.36 12.74 7.19
C ARG A 17 -6.49 12.07 6.40
N SER A 18 -7.68 12.62 6.47
CA SER A 18 -8.84 12.25 5.67
C SER A 18 -9.47 13.49 5.03
N ARG A 19 -10.36 13.28 4.07
CA ARG A 19 -11.07 14.36 3.38
C ARG A 19 -12.56 14.03 3.29
N ASP A 20 -13.36 15.05 3.51
CA ASP A 20 -14.79 15.01 3.25
C ASP A 20 -15.25 16.33 2.58
N ARG A 21 -16.56 16.57 2.54
CA ARG A 21 -17.14 17.82 1.96
C ARG A 21 -16.74 19.07 2.72
N SER A 22 -16.34 18.96 3.99
CA SER A 22 -15.92 20.11 4.82
C SER A 22 -14.43 20.42 4.65
N GLY A 23 -13.65 19.54 4.01
CA GLY A 23 -12.24 19.73 3.74
C GLY A 23 -11.35 18.61 4.30
N VAL A 24 -10.13 19.00 4.66
CA VAL A 24 -9.14 18.10 5.27
C VAL A 24 -9.38 18.00 6.78
N SER A 25 -9.39 16.78 7.29
CA SER A 25 -9.47 16.49 8.73
C SER A 25 -8.25 15.65 9.16
N GLU A 26 -7.64 16.05 10.25
CA GLU A 26 -6.54 15.32 10.90
C GLU A 26 -6.96 14.99 12.31
N LYS A 27 -6.92 13.71 12.67
CA LYS A 27 -7.30 13.25 14.00
C LYS A 27 -6.43 12.06 14.39
N ASP A 28 -5.68 12.23 15.46
CA ASP A 28 -4.82 11.18 16.00
C ASP A 28 -5.60 9.91 16.31
N VAL A 29 -5.01 8.78 15.93
CA VAL A 29 -5.52 7.46 16.27
C VAL A 29 -4.44 6.61 16.91
N SER A 30 -4.85 5.73 17.81
CA SER A 30 -3.97 4.77 18.47
C SER A 30 -4.37 3.36 18.06
N TRP A 31 -3.48 2.65 17.37
CA TRP A 31 -3.68 1.27 16.96
C TRP A 31 -2.81 0.31 17.76
N ASN A 32 -3.41 -0.76 18.25
CA ASN A 32 -2.63 -1.83 18.88
C ASN A 32 -1.79 -2.55 17.81
N THR A 33 -0.47 -2.64 18.01
CA THR A 33 0.48 -3.20 17.04
C THR A 33 0.21 -4.66 16.74
N LYS A 34 -0.17 -5.46 17.77
CA LYS A 34 -0.49 -6.89 17.63
C LYS A 34 -1.81 -7.14 16.88
N ARG A 35 -2.64 -6.10 16.71
CA ARG A 35 -3.87 -6.13 15.93
C ARG A 35 -3.74 -5.35 14.62
N THR A 36 -2.51 -5.05 14.21
CA THR A 36 -2.20 -4.29 13.01
C THR A 36 -1.34 -5.12 12.06
N ALA A 37 -1.68 -5.11 10.78
CA ALA A 37 -0.84 -5.63 9.71
C ALA A 37 -0.42 -4.54 8.74
N LEU A 38 0.78 -4.66 8.19
CA LEU A 38 1.26 -3.90 7.04
C LEU A 38 1.29 -4.82 5.82
N ILE A 39 0.51 -4.49 4.80
CA ILE A 39 0.53 -5.17 3.50
C ILE A 39 1.39 -4.36 2.53
N ILE A 40 2.44 -4.98 2.04
CA ILE A 40 3.42 -4.43 1.09
C ILE A 40 3.01 -4.87 -0.31
N CYS A 41 2.43 -3.96 -1.08
CA CYS A 41 1.91 -4.22 -2.41
C CYS A 41 2.99 -4.00 -3.48
N ASP A 42 3.25 -5.02 -4.29
CA ASP A 42 3.94 -4.97 -5.58
C ASP A 42 5.24 -4.16 -5.64
N MET A 43 6.04 -4.19 -4.57
CA MET A 43 7.39 -3.63 -4.56
C MET A 43 8.33 -4.56 -5.35
N TRP A 44 8.14 -4.63 -6.67
CA TRP A 44 8.83 -5.55 -7.57
C TRP A 44 10.31 -5.19 -7.84
N ASP A 45 11.08 -6.16 -8.28
CA ASP A 45 12.49 -6.03 -8.65
C ASP A 45 12.71 -5.30 -10.00
N ASP A 46 11.73 -5.29 -10.89
CA ASP A 46 11.68 -4.50 -12.12
C ASP A 46 10.22 -4.14 -12.46
N HIS A 47 10.05 -3.27 -13.45
CA HIS A 47 8.76 -2.91 -14.04
C HIS A 47 8.95 -2.59 -15.53
N TRP A 48 7.92 -2.86 -16.36
CA TRP A 48 7.98 -2.53 -17.79
C TRP A 48 8.18 -1.02 -18.02
N CYS A 49 7.54 -0.16 -17.23
CA CYS A 49 7.81 1.28 -17.20
C CYS A 49 9.08 1.56 -16.39
N LYS A 50 10.14 2.00 -17.04
CA LYS A 50 11.44 2.20 -16.40
C LYS A 50 11.48 3.36 -15.42
N SER A 51 10.63 4.40 -15.61
CA SER A 51 10.46 5.45 -14.60
C SER A 51 9.85 4.91 -13.32
N ALA A 52 8.82 4.05 -13.43
CA ALA A 52 8.23 3.39 -12.26
C ALA A 52 9.25 2.49 -11.55
N ALA A 53 10.02 1.67 -12.28
CA ALA A 53 11.07 0.83 -11.71
C ALA A 53 12.12 1.65 -10.93
N ARG A 54 12.55 2.81 -11.47
CA ARG A 54 13.49 3.71 -10.77
C ARG A 54 12.90 4.25 -9.47
N ARG A 55 11.62 4.68 -9.47
CA ARG A 55 10.96 5.19 -8.26
C ARG A 55 10.79 4.09 -7.20
N VAL A 56 10.43 2.87 -7.58
CA VAL A 56 10.43 1.72 -6.65
C VAL A 56 11.81 1.49 -6.05
N THR A 57 12.86 1.49 -6.88
CA THR A 57 14.24 1.33 -6.42
C THR A 57 14.66 2.42 -5.44
N GLU A 58 14.31 3.69 -5.73
CA GLU A 58 14.61 4.82 -4.85
C GLU A 58 13.89 4.71 -3.49
N MET A 59 12.62 4.32 -3.51
CA MET A 59 11.80 4.17 -2.32
C MET A 59 12.21 2.95 -1.47
N ALA A 60 12.77 1.90 -2.06
CA ALA A 60 12.98 0.60 -1.43
C ALA A 60 13.84 0.64 -0.15
N GLY A 61 14.88 1.47 -0.10
CA GLY A 61 15.73 1.62 1.09
C GLY A 61 14.96 2.20 2.29
N PRO A 62 14.41 3.41 2.19
CA PRO A 62 13.54 4.00 3.22
C PRO A 62 12.34 3.10 3.58
N PHE A 63 11.76 2.43 2.60
CA PHE A 63 10.67 1.47 2.79
C PHE A 63 11.11 0.31 3.70
N ASN A 64 12.28 -0.29 3.44
CA ASN A 64 12.81 -1.37 4.26
C ASN A 64 13.04 -0.94 5.72
N GLU A 65 13.58 0.25 5.94
CA GLU A 65 13.74 0.80 7.28
C GLU A 65 12.40 0.94 8.03
N MET A 66 11.37 1.42 7.35
CA MET A 66 10.02 1.51 7.90
C MET A 66 9.47 0.10 8.23
N VAL A 67 9.61 -0.87 7.33
CA VAL A 67 9.16 -2.26 7.54
C VAL A 67 9.86 -2.88 8.75
N LYS A 68 11.17 -2.69 8.88
CA LYS A 68 11.95 -3.19 10.04
C LYS A 68 11.42 -2.62 11.36
N GLN A 69 11.14 -1.33 11.39
CA GLN A 69 10.62 -0.67 12.60
C GLN A 69 9.18 -1.10 12.92
N ALA A 70 8.32 -1.21 11.90
CA ALA A 70 6.96 -1.72 12.08
C ALA A 70 6.99 -3.16 12.65
N ARG A 71 7.82 -4.03 12.07
CA ARG A 71 8.03 -5.41 12.53
C ARG A 71 8.55 -5.46 13.97
N ALA A 72 9.54 -4.66 14.32
CA ALA A 72 10.12 -4.59 15.67
C ALA A 72 9.10 -4.15 16.73
N ARG A 73 8.09 -3.36 16.33
CA ARG A 73 6.97 -2.94 17.19
C ARG A 73 5.82 -3.96 17.24
N GLY A 74 5.95 -5.12 16.57
CA GLY A 74 4.96 -6.20 16.61
C GLY A 74 3.89 -6.11 15.54
N VAL A 75 4.00 -5.22 14.55
CA VAL A 75 3.11 -5.19 13.38
C VAL A 75 3.36 -6.43 12.51
N PHE A 76 2.29 -7.11 12.11
CA PHE A 76 2.41 -8.27 11.23
C PHE A 76 2.64 -7.84 9.78
N ILE A 77 3.70 -8.37 9.15
CA ILE A 77 4.08 -7.98 7.79
C ILE A 77 3.59 -9.02 6.79
N ILE A 78 2.90 -8.57 5.74
CA ILE A 78 2.49 -9.39 4.60
C ILE A 78 3.09 -8.77 3.34
N HIS A 79 3.95 -9.52 2.66
CA HIS A 79 4.47 -9.16 1.35
C HIS A 79 3.54 -9.70 0.28
N ALA A 80 3.06 -8.84 -0.59
CA ALA A 80 2.09 -9.18 -1.64
C ALA A 80 2.62 -8.83 -3.04
N PRO A 81 3.70 -9.51 -3.52
CA PRO A 81 4.23 -9.31 -4.85
C PRO A 81 3.35 -10.06 -5.87
N SER A 82 2.34 -9.39 -6.44
CA SER A 82 1.39 -10.01 -7.38
C SER A 82 2.11 -10.77 -8.49
N THR A 83 1.61 -11.96 -8.80
CA THR A 83 2.13 -12.90 -9.80
C THR A 83 3.50 -13.53 -9.48
N CYS A 84 4.12 -13.16 -8.36
CA CYS A 84 5.45 -13.66 -7.97
C CYS A 84 5.45 -14.57 -6.73
N ALA A 85 4.30 -14.91 -6.17
CA ALA A 85 4.23 -15.72 -4.94
C ALA A 85 4.94 -17.08 -5.09
N ASP A 86 4.95 -17.66 -6.29
CA ASP A 86 5.61 -18.95 -6.59
C ASP A 86 7.14 -18.88 -6.51
N PHE A 87 7.76 -17.72 -6.70
CA PHE A 87 9.19 -17.55 -6.46
C PHE A 87 9.56 -17.90 -5.03
N TYR A 88 8.64 -17.74 -4.09
CA TYR A 88 8.83 -17.94 -2.65
C TYR A 88 8.27 -19.27 -2.13
N LYS A 89 7.83 -20.19 -2.99
CA LYS A 89 7.10 -21.43 -2.64
C LYS A 89 7.71 -22.24 -1.49
N ASP A 90 9.05 -22.28 -1.40
CA ASP A 90 9.77 -23.07 -0.43
C ASP A 90 10.19 -22.29 0.83
N THR A 91 9.78 -21.01 0.94
CA THR A 91 10.14 -20.17 2.09
C THR A 91 9.15 -20.30 3.25
N PRO A 92 9.59 -20.15 4.51
CA PRO A 92 8.68 -20.14 5.66
C PRO A 92 7.55 -19.11 5.58
N PRO A 93 7.76 -17.84 5.12
CA PRO A 93 6.68 -16.87 4.96
C PRO A 93 5.61 -17.30 3.96
N ARG A 94 5.98 -17.94 2.83
CA ARG A 94 5.00 -18.42 1.85
C ARG A 94 4.22 -19.62 2.40
N ARG A 95 4.91 -20.58 3.00
CA ARG A 95 4.25 -21.73 3.65
C ARG A 95 3.29 -21.30 4.74
N ARG A 96 3.62 -20.25 5.51
CA ARG A 96 2.70 -19.68 6.52
C ARG A 96 1.39 -19.23 5.91
N ALA A 97 1.42 -18.53 4.78
CA ALA A 97 0.20 -18.07 4.12
C ALA A 97 -0.64 -19.25 3.61
N GLN A 98 0.01 -20.25 3.00
CA GLN A 98 -0.66 -21.45 2.47
C GLN A 98 -1.25 -22.34 3.58
N ALA A 99 -0.62 -22.40 4.74
CA ALA A 99 -1.03 -23.22 5.87
C ALA A 99 -2.10 -22.56 6.76
N SER A 100 -2.41 -21.28 6.52
CA SER A 100 -3.43 -20.56 7.32
C SER A 100 -4.82 -21.19 7.10
N PRO A 101 -5.58 -21.43 8.18
CA PRO A 101 -6.87 -22.13 8.08
C PRO A 101 -7.85 -21.31 7.25
N LEU A 102 -8.67 -22.00 6.44
CA LEU A 102 -9.70 -21.35 5.66
C LEU A 102 -10.76 -20.74 6.59
N ILE A 103 -10.87 -19.42 6.58
CA ILE A 103 -11.87 -18.68 7.36
C ILE A 103 -12.82 -17.97 6.39
N LYS A 104 -14.12 -18.19 6.60
CA LYS A 104 -15.16 -17.53 5.77
C LYS A 104 -15.05 -16.01 5.86
N THR A 105 -15.08 -15.34 4.72
CA THR A 105 -15.12 -13.88 4.64
C THR A 105 -16.50 -13.34 4.98
N PRO A 106 -16.63 -12.18 5.62
CA PRO A 106 -17.92 -11.57 5.96
C PRO A 106 -18.69 -11.11 4.70
N VAL A 107 -17.98 -10.78 3.63
CA VAL A 107 -18.51 -10.45 2.31
C VAL A 107 -17.74 -11.22 1.24
N PRO A 108 -18.30 -11.44 0.04
CA PRO A 108 -17.57 -12.11 -1.04
C PRO A 108 -16.27 -11.35 -1.41
N LEU A 109 -15.22 -12.11 -1.71
CA LEU A 109 -14.04 -11.54 -2.33
C LEU A 109 -14.32 -11.22 -3.80
N ALA A 110 -13.69 -10.17 -4.29
CA ALA A 110 -13.75 -9.80 -5.68
C ALA A 110 -13.13 -10.88 -6.58
N THR A 111 -13.85 -11.25 -7.63
CA THR A 111 -13.47 -12.29 -8.59
C THR A 111 -13.38 -11.79 -10.02
N ALA A 112 -13.75 -10.52 -10.28
CA ALA A 112 -13.67 -9.93 -11.60
C ALA A 112 -12.23 -9.97 -12.12
N GLN A 113 -12.03 -10.55 -13.31
CA GLN A 113 -10.70 -10.77 -13.87
C GLN A 113 -10.24 -9.58 -14.72
N ARG A 114 -8.99 -9.17 -14.51
CA ARG A 114 -8.27 -8.25 -15.39
C ARG A 114 -6.79 -8.61 -15.38
N TRP A 115 -6.16 -8.58 -16.53
CA TRP A 115 -4.74 -8.94 -16.70
C TRP A 115 -4.36 -10.28 -16.05
N GLY A 116 -5.25 -11.28 -16.20
CA GLY A 116 -5.04 -12.64 -15.68
C GLY A 116 -5.18 -12.80 -14.16
N THR A 117 -5.63 -11.78 -13.45
CA THR A 117 -5.77 -11.80 -11.98
C THR A 117 -7.11 -11.21 -11.53
N ALA A 118 -7.57 -11.58 -10.32
CA ALA A 118 -8.77 -11.02 -9.72
C ALA A 118 -8.54 -9.56 -9.24
N TRP A 119 -9.58 -8.74 -9.37
CA TRP A 119 -9.57 -7.33 -8.97
C TRP A 119 -10.86 -6.93 -8.28
N CYS A 120 -10.74 -6.15 -7.20
CA CYS A 120 -11.81 -5.39 -6.59
C CYS A 120 -11.95 -4.07 -7.37
N TRP A 121 -12.89 -4.07 -8.32
CA TRP A 121 -13.04 -2.98 -9.28
C TRP A 121 -13.77 -1.79 -8.68
N THR A 122 -13.64 -0.64 -9.35
CA THR A 122 -14.40 0.58 -9.04
C THR A 122 -15.87 0.30 -8.86
N ASP A 123 -16.44 0.79 -7.76
CA ASP A 123 -17.88 0.83 -7.54
C ASP A 123 -18.35 2.30 -7.67
N PRO A 124 -19.05 2.67 -8.76
CA PRO A 124 -19.52 4.05 -8.96
C PRO A 124 -20.48 4.58 -7.87
N LYS A 125 -21.02 3.67 -7.04
CA LYS A 125 -21.83 4.03 -5.87
C LYS A 125 -20.99 4.44 -4.67
N HIS A 126 -19.73 4.00 -4.64
CA HIS A 126 -18.82 4.19 -3.52
C HIS A 126 -17.75 5.25 -3.79
N GLU A 127 -17.26 5.32 -5.01
CA GLU A 127 -16.19 6.25 -5.38
C GLU A 127 -16.47 6.96 -6.72
N ALA A 128 -15.93 8.15 -6.88
CA ALA A 128 -15.90 8.86 -8.16
C ALA A 128 -14.90 8.20 -9.13
N VAL A 129 -14.91 8.61 -10.38
CA VAL A 129 -13.86 8.28 -11.36
C VAL A 129 -12.51 8.80 -10.84
N LEU A 130 -11.43 8.06 -11.10
CA LEU A 130 -10.08 8.51 -10.75
C LEU A 130 -9.79 9.90 -11.34
N PRO A 131 -9.09 10.77 -10.59
CA PRO A 131 -8.82 12.14 -11.03
C PRO A 131 -7.72 12.24 -12.10
N ILE A 132 -7.21 11.13 -12.57
CA ILE A 132 -6.18 11.01 -13.60
C ILE A 132 -6.65 10.07 -14.71
N ASP A 133 -6.19 10.30 -15.93
CA ASP A 133 -6.36 9.37 -17.04
C ASP A 133 -5.17 8.39 -17.08
N ASP A 134 -5.43 7.14 -16.72
CA ASP A 134 -4.46 6.04 -16.78
C ASP A 134 -4.78 5.02 -17.90
N SER A 135 -5.59 5.42 -18.88
CA SER A 135 -6.01 4.54 -19.99
C SER A 135 -4.85 4.07 -20.88
N ASP A 136 -3.73 4.79 -20.87
CA ASP A 136 -2.47 4.44 -21.52
C ASP A 136 -1.51 3.62 -20.62
N MET A 137 -2.01 3.11 -19.49
CA MET A 137 -1.25 2.41 -18.44
C MET A 137 -0.23 3.30 -17.70
N GLY A 138 -0.26 4.63 -17.89
CA GLY A 138 0.42 5.62 -17.06
C GLY A 138 1.95 5.62 -17.14
N CYS A 139 2.56 5.19 -18.25
CA CYS A 139 4.01 5.24 -18.39
C CYS A 139 4.52 6.68 -18.45
N SER A 140 5.32 7.09 -17.46
CA SER A 140 5.88 8.44 -17.34
C SER A 140 7.30 8.58 -17.92
N CYS A 141 7.79 7.60 -18.71
CA CYS A 141 9.06 7.72 -19.41
C CYS A 141 8.99 8.81 -20.48
N GLU A 142 10.04 9.63 -20.58
CA GLU A 142 10.16 10.60 -21.66
C GLU A 142 10.33 9.93 -23.01
N GLY A 143 9.84 10.57 -24.08
CA GLY A 143 9.93 10.07 -25.46
C GLY A 143 9.10 8.80 -25.67
N THR A 144 9.71 7.76 -26.24
CA THR A 144 9.01 6.51 -26.57
C THR A 144 8.59 5.76 -25.33
N LYS A 145 7.28 5.49 -25.18
CA LYS A 145 6.74 4.75 -24.03
C LYS A 145 7.24 3.30 -24.04
N CYS A 146 7.48 2.77 -22.87
CA CYS A 146 7.97 1.41 -22.70
C CYS A 146 6.93 0.37 -23.14
N PRO A 147 7.34 -0.72 -23.80
CA PRO A 147 6.42 -1.79 -24.17
C PRO A 147 5.90 -2.51 -22.92
N ILE A 148 4.57 -2.68 -22.85
CA ILE A 148 3.91 -3.35 -21.73
C ILE A 148 4.25 -4.85 -21.78
N ARG A 149 4.81 -5.36 -20.69
CA ARG A 149 5.16 -6.78 -20.51
C ARG A 149 5.29 -7.11 -19.04
N GLU A 150 5.23 -8.36 -18.65
CA GLU A 150 5.67 -8.79 -17.33
C GLU A 150 7.21 -8.71 -17.29
N ALA A 151 7.73 -7.87 -16.42
CA ALA A 151 9.17 -7.58 -16.31
C ALA A 151 9.74 -7.97 -14.96
N TRP A 152 8.88 -8.21 -13.97
CA TRP A 152 9.23 -8.54 -12.60
C TRP A 152 9.28 -10.05 -12.39
N THR A 153 10.09 -10.47 -11.43
CA THR A 153 10.24 -11.88 -11.05
C THR A 153 10.00 -12.12 -9.57
N ARG A 154 10.12 -11.08 -8.76
CA ARG A 154 10.00 -11.13 -7.30
C ARG A 154 9.85 -9.73 -6.70
N GLN A 155 9.69 -9.66 -5.39
CA GLN A 155 9.87 -8.41 -4.65
C GLN A 155 11.33 -7.93 -4.75
N ILE A 156 11.55 -6.61 -4.81
CA ILE A 156 12.90 -6.04 -4.79
C ILE A 156 13.66 -6.48 -3.53
N ALA A 157 14.87 -7.01 -3.73
CA ALA A 157 15.65 -7.64 -2.65
C ALA A 157 16.07 -6.68 -1.53
N THR A 158 16.03 -5.37 -1.77
CA THR A 158 16.29 -4.35 -0.74
C THR A 158 15.30 -4.40 0.41
N ILE A 159 14.07 -4.87 0.17
CA ILE A 159 13.05 -5.03 1.22
C ILE A 159 13.18 -6.46 1.78
N GLU A 160 13.67 -6.53 3.00
CA GLU A 160 13.92 -7.80 3.70
C GLU A 160 12.61 -8.49 4.09
N ILE A 161 12.56 -9.80 3.83
CA ILE A 161 11.48 -10.68 4.25
C ILE A 161 11.98 -11.52 5.42
N ALA A 162 11.39 -11.31 6.60
CA ALA A 162 11.75 -12.09 7.77
C ALA A 162 10.99 -13.42 7.82
N GLU A 163 11.52 -14.42 8.52
CA GLU A 163 10.82 -15.69 8.68
C GLU A 163 9.45 -15.59 9.36
N THR A 164 9.25 -14.54 10.16
CA THR A 164 7.99 -14.24 10.86
C THR A 164 6.92 -13.60 9.97
N ASP A 165 7.30 -13.08 8.81
CA ASP A 165 6.40 -12.44 7.86
C ASP A 165 5.52 -13.47 7.12
N ALA A 166 4.63 -13.01 6.26
CA ALA A 166 3.90 -13.83 5.31
C ALA A 166 4.09 -13.31 3.88
N ILE A 167 3.97 -14.21 2.90
CA ILE A 167 3.99 -13.85 1.46
C ILE A 167 2.75 -14.43 0.82
N THR A 168 1.91 -13.55 0.24
CA THR A 168 0.77 -13.96 -0.57
C THR A 168 0.22 -12.78 -1.38
N ASP A 169 -0.22 -13.04 -2.60
CA ASP A 169 -0.98 -12.13 -3.45
C ASP A 169 -2.45 -12.57 -3.59
N ASN A 170 -2.87 -13.53 -2.76
CA ASN A 170 -4.21 -14.09 -2.76
C ASN A 170 -5.08 -13.46 -1.67
N GLY A 171 -6.27 -12.96 -2.06
CA GLY A 171 -7.19 -12.31 -1.12
C GLY A 171 -7.72 -13.21 0.00
N GLN A 172 -7.99 -14.50 -0.30
CA GLN A 172 -8.46 -15.44 0.71
C GLN A 172 -7.37 -15.80 1.73
N GLU A 173 -6.13 -16.05 1.25
CA GLU A 173 -5.00 -16.29 2.15
C GLU A 173 -4.71 -15.06 3.02
N THR A 174 -4.79 -13.84 2.44
CA THR A 174 -4.65 -12.59 3.20
C THR A 174 -5.71 -12.50 4.28
N TRP A 175 -6.98 -12.74 3.95
CA TRP A 175 -8.07 -12.75 4.94
C TRP A 175 -7.82 -13.78 6.05
N ASN A 176 -7.45 -15.01 5.69
CA ASN A 176 -7.17 -16.07 6.64
C ASN A 176 -6.10 -15.66 7.66
N LEU A 177 -4.97 -15.12 7.17
CA LEU A 177 -3.86 -14.60 7.99
C LEU A 177 -4.32 -13.50 8.96
N LEU A 178 -5.11 -12.55 8.45
CA LEU A 178 -5.62 -11.44 9.26
C LEU A 178 -6.63 -11.91 10.31
N ALA A 179 -7.54 -12.79 9.92
CA ALA A 179 -8.60 -13.29 10.80
C ALA A 179 -8.04 -14.20 11.91
N GLU A 180 -7.15 -15.14 11.56
CA GLU A 180 -6.47 -16.03 12.50
C GLU A 180 -5.74 -15.25 13.61
N ARG A 181 -5.13 -14.12 13.28
CA ARG A 181 -4.39 -13.25 14.21
C ARG A 181 -5.25 -12.19 14.90
N GLY A 182 -6.53 -12.12 14.62
CA GLY A 182 -7.42 -11.09 15.14
C GLY A 182 -7.02 -9.67 14.71
N ILE A 183 -6.38 -9.55 13.53
CA ILE A 183 -5.99 -8.25 12.96
C ILE A 183 -7.25 -7.46 12.57
N THR A 184 -7.35 -6.25 13.08
CA THR A 184 -8.45 -5.32 12.81
C THR A 184 -7.99 -4.11 12.01
N ASN A 185 -6.70 -3.78 12.05
CA ASN A 185 -6.12 -2.60 11.42
C ASN A 185 -5.17 -3.04 10.30
N VAL A 186 -5.29 -2.43 9.14
CA VAL A 186 -4.49 -2.77 7.96
C VAL A 186 -3.88 -1.49 7.38
N ILE A 187 -2.57 -1.47 7.33
CA ILE A 187 -1.80 -0.44 6.63
C ILE A 187 -1.47 -0.96 5.24
N LEU A 188 -1.74 -0.18 4.21
CA LEU A 188 -1.31 -0.44 2.84
C LEU A 188 -0.14 0.48 2.49
N ALA A 189 0.88 -0.07 1.82
CA ALA A 189 1.99 0.66 1.23
C ALA A 189 2.48 -0.08 -0.02
N GLY A 190 3.23 0.59 -0.90
CA GLY A 190 3.75 0.01 -2.14
C GLY A 190 3.06 0.55 -3.38
N VAL A 191 3.08 -0.19 -4.50
CA VAL A 191 2.73 0.33 -5.82
C VAL A 191 1.77 -0.58 -6.60
N HIS A 192 1.08 -0.08 -7.63
CA HIS A 192 0.86 1.34 -7.88
C HIS A 192 -0.50 1.75 -7.32
N LEU A 193 -0.58 2.97 -6.78
CA LEU A 193 -1.73 3.41 -5.99
C LEU A 193 -3.06 3.33 -6.75
N ASN A 194 -3.10 3.83 -8.00
CA ASN A 194 -4.30 3.82 -8.84
C ASN A 194 -4.69 2.42 -9.35
N MET A 195 -3.83 1.42 -9.17
CA MET A 195 -4.01 0.05 -9.68
C MET A 195 -4.04 -0.96 -8.53
N CYS A 196 -2.92 -1.64 -8.28
CA CYS A 196 -2.83 -2.77 -7.35
C CYS A 196 -3.17 -2.37 -5.91
N VAL A 197 -2.66 -1.25 -5.42
CA VAL A 197 -2.88 -0.78 -4.04
C VAL A 197 -4.35 -0.45 -3.77
N LEU A 198 -5.10 0.03 -4.77
CA LEU A 198 -6.54 0.20 -4.67
C LEU A 198 -7.32 -1.10 -4.93
N GLY A 199 -6.92 -1.88 -5.95
CA GLY A 199 -7.82 -2.84 -6.59
C GLY A 199 -7.50 -4.32 -6.40
N ARG A 200 -6.35 -4.72 -5.85
CA ARG A 200 -6.08 -6.15 -5.64
C ARG A 200 -6.98 -6.72 -4.51
N PRO A 201 -7.30 -8.04 -4.52
CA PRO A 201 -8.17 -8.64 -3.50
C PRO A 201 -7.61 -8.63 -2.07
N PHE A 202 -6.35 -8.24 -1.90
CA PHE A 202 -5.70 -8.02 -0.60
C PHE A 202 -5.56 -6.53 -0.25
N ALA A 203 -5.99 -5.62 -1.12
CA ALA A 203 -5.69 -4.20 -1.07
C ALA A 203 -6.87 -3.34 -0.57
N ILE A 204 -6.79 -2.01 -0.69
CA ILE A 204 -7.64 -1.04 0.01
C ILE A 204 -9.13 -1.35 -0.12
N ARG A 205 -9.68 -1.42 -1.35
CA ARG A 205 -11.13 -1.60 -1.55
C ARG A 205 -11.64 -2.84 -0.86
N GLN A 206 -10.96 -3.97 -1.08
CA GLN A 206 -11.38 -5.25 -0.50
C GLN A 206 -11.26 -5.25 1.02
N GLN A 207 -10.21 -4.67 1.60
CA GLN A 207 -10.04 -4.63 3.05
C GLN A 207 -11.09 -3.74 3.73
N VAL A 208 -11.48 -2.63 3.09
CA VAL A 208 -12.60 -1.79 3.55
C VAL A 208 -13.91 -2.57 3.52
N TYR A 209 -14.22 -3.27 2.42
CA TYR A 209 -15.42 -4.11 2.33
C TYR A 209 -15.42 -5.27 3.34
N LEU A 210 -14.25 -5.80 3.69
CA LEU A 210 -14.09 -6.82 4.73
C LEU A 210 -14.21 -6.26 6.17
N GLY A 211 -14.45 -4.94 6.32
CA GLY A 211 -14.65 -4.28 7.60
C GLY A 211 -13.39 -4.03 8.41
N LYS A 212 -12.22 -3.98 7.77
CA LYS A 212 -10.97 -3.59 8.42
C LYS A 212 -10.88 -2.07 8.58
N ASN A 213 -10.22 -1.60 9.63
CA ASN A 213 -9.73 -0.24 9.73
C ASN A 213 -8.52 -0.13 8.79
N VAL A 214 -8.68 0.55 7.68
CA VAL A 214 -7.63 0.67 6.65
C VAL A 214 -7.00 2.05 6.70
N ALA A 215 -5.68 2.13 6.49
CA ALA A 215 -4.98 3.39 6.25
C ALA A 215 -3.90 3.19 5.17
N LEU A 216 -3.72 4.19 4.31
CA LEU A 216 -2.65 4.22 3.33
C LEU A 216 -1.45 4.98 3.88
N MET A 217 -0.25 4.43 3.72
CA MET A 217 1.00 5.16 3.96
C MET A 217 1.36 5.96 2.71
N ARG A 218 0.96 7.24 2.67
CA ARG A 218 0.95 8.06 1.46
C ARG A 218 2.32 8.44 0.90
N ASP A 219 3.36 8.45 1.71
CA ASP A 219 4.73 8.72 1.28
C ASP A 219 5.49 7.43 0.86
N MET A 220 4.88 6.26 1.02
CA MET A 220 5.41 4.95 0.62
C MET A 220 4.56 4.31 -0.47
N THR A 221 4.17 5.14 -1.45
CA THR A 221 3.40 4.72 -2.63
C THR A 221 3.76 5.56 -3.85
N ASP A 222 3.40 5.08 -5.02
CA ASP A 222 3.55 5.76 -6.31
C ASP A 222 2.38 5.39 -7.22
N THR A 223 2.07 6.25 -8.17
CA THR A 223 0.95 6.10 -9.11
C THR A 223 1.46 5.86 -10.54
N MET A 224 0.82 4.97 -11.29
CA MET A 224 1.03 4.92 -12.75
C MET A 224 0.27 6.07 -13.39
N TYR A 225 0.97 7.16 -13.68
CA TYR A 225 0.42 8.35 -14.32
C TYR A 225 1.41 8.95 -15.31
N ASN A 226 0.93 9.18 -16.53
CA ASN A 226 1.65 9.87 -17.59
C ASN A 226 1.27 11.36 -17.56
N PRO A 227 2.19 12.31 -17.29
CA PRO A 227 1.94 13.75 -17.29
C PRO A 227 1.37 14.33 -18.60
N GLU A 228 1.53 13.61 -19.71
CA GLU A 228 0.95 14.00 -21.01
C GLU A 228 -0.56 13.69 -21.11
N ARG A 229 -1.12 12.98 -20.12
CA ARG A 229 -2.55 12.62 -20.04
C ARG A 229 -3.28 13.54 -19.07
N PRO A 230 -4.60 13.72 -19.23
CA PRO A 230 -5.39 14.48 -18.28
C PRO A 230 -5.13 14.05 -16.82
N PRO A 231 -5.03 15.02 -15.90
CA PRO A 231 -5.26 16.46 -16.02
C PRO A 231 -4.05 17.27 -16.52
N GLY A 232 -2.95 16.64 -16.98
CA GLY A 232 -1.80 17.34 -17.55
C GLY A 232 -0.95 18.06 -16.50
N VAL A 233 -0.79 17.46 -15.33
CA VAL A 233 0.04 17.95 -14.23
C VAL A 233 1.34 17.14 -14.13
N ASP A 234 2.31 17.60 -13.34
CA ASP A 234 3.51 16.78 -13.08
C ASP A 234 3.15 15.46 -12.40
N HIS A 235 4.06 14.47 -12.50
CA HIS A 235 3.81 13.11 -12.01
C HIS A 235 3.43 13.07 -10.54
N PHE A 236 4.10 13.84 -9.69
CA PHE A 236 3.88 13.80 -8.25
C PHE A 236 2.60 14.55 -7.84
N THR A 237 2.21 15.58 -8.57
CA THR A 237 0.87 16.17 -8.43
C THR A 237 -0.21 15.15 -8.83
N GLY A 238 0.01 14.38 -9.90
CA GLY A 238 -0.89 13.28 -10.26
C GLY A 238 -1.00 12.23 -9.15
N ASN A 239 0.11 11.88 -8.51
CA ASN A 239 0.11 10.97 -7.34
C ASN A 239 -0.70 11.55 -6.17
N ASP A 240 -0.52 12.84 -5.85
CA ASP A 240 -1.28 13.50 -4.79
C ASP A 240 -2.78 13.52 -5.07
N LEU A 241 -3.19 13.72 -6.31
CA LEU A 241 -4.61 13.66 -6.70
C LEU A 241 -5.22 12.28 -6.42
N VAL A 242 -4.49 11.19 -6.67
CA VAL A 242 -4.97 9.83 -6.35
C VAL A 242 -4.96 9.60 -4.84
N ILE A 243 -3.98 10.12 -4.09
CA ILE A 243 -3.99 10.09 -2.63
C ILE A 243 -5.23 10.81 -2.09
N GLU A 244 -5.56 12.00 -2.61
CA GLU A 244 -6.77 12.72 -2.23
C GLU A 244 -8.06 11.95 -2.56
N HIS A 245 -8.09 11.22 -3.67
CA HIS A 245 -9.20 10.34 -4.02
C HIS A 245 -9.37 9.23 -2.97
N VAL A 246 -8.27 8.60 -2.54
CA VAL A 246 -8.27 7.59 -1.47
C VAL A 246 -8.81 8.18 -0.17
N GLU A 247 -8.35 9.38 0.22
CA GLU A 247 -8.79 10.08 1.44
C GLU A 247 -10.28 10.42 1.43
N LYS A 248 -10.83 10.71 0.26
CA LYS A 248 -12.25 11.06 0.07
C LYS A 248 -13.18 9.85 0.08
N HIS A 249 -12.72 8.72 -0.44
CA HIS A 249 -13.62 7.62 -0.79
C HIS A 249 -13.35 6.34 0.00
N TRP A 250 -12.12 6.11 0.48
CA TRP A 250 -11.73 4.80 0.99
C TRP A 250 -11.21 4.81 2.40
N CYS A 251 -10.12 5.50 2.67
CA CYS A 251 -9.46 5.43 3.97
C CYS A 251 -8.59 6.65 4.23
N PRO A 252 -8.31 6.98 5.50
CA PRO A 252 -7.33 8.00 5.84
C PRO A 252 -5.92 7.60 5.39
N THR A 253 -5.04 8.62 5.29
CA THR A 253 -3.64 8.43 4.95
C THR A 253 -2.73 9.04 5.99
N PHE A 254 -1.57 8.43 6.23
CA PHE A 254 -0.54 8.95 7.13
C PHE A 254 0.85 8.79 6.48
N THR A 255 1.92 9.23 7.12
CA THR A 255 3.28 9.10 6.59
C THR A 255 4.13 8.14 7.41
N SER A 256 5.19 7.63 6.80
CA SER A 256 6.16 6.74 7.45
C SER A 256 6.82 7.36 8.69
N SER A 257 6.76 8.68 8.84
CA SER A 257 7.26 9.39 10.03
C SER A 257 6.60 8.92 11.32
N ASP A 258 5.32 8.51 11.29
CA ASP A 258 4.62 8.00 12.47
C ASP A 258 5.18 6.66 12.97
N ILE A 259 5.84 5.91 12.10
CA ILE A 259 6.51 4.66 12.44
C ILE A 259 7.98 4.90 12.74
N THR A 260 8.66 5.70 11.90
CA THR A 260 10.12 5.81 11.92
C THR A 260 10.64 6.95 12.79
N GLY A 261 9.81 7.95 13.11
CA GLY A 261 10.25 9.20 13.72
C GLY A 261 11.16 10.05 12.83
N LYS A 262 11.40 9.62 11.57
CA LYS A 262 12.19 10.35 10.58
C LYS A 262 11.26 11.18 9.67
N PRO A 263 11.77 12.20 8.96
CA PRO A 263 10.98 12.90 7.96
C PRO A 263 10.38 11.94 6.93
N ALA A 264 9.16 12.23 6.48
CA ALA A 264 8.47 11.49 5.45
C ALA A 264 9.33 11.37 4.18
N PHE A 265 9.28 10.21 3.53
CA PHE A 265 10.01 9.98 2.29
C PHE A 265 9.50 10.90 1.18
N ARG A 266 10.41 11.33 0.32
CA ARG A 266 10.11 12.11 -0.87
C ARG A 266 11.04 11.70 -2.00
N PHE A 267 10.50 11.56 -3.20
CA PHE A 267 11.29 11.27 -4.40
C PHE A 267 12.20 12.46 -4.75
N LYS A 268 13.42 12.17 -5.19
CA LYS A 268 14.42 13.20 -5.58
C LYS A 268 13.95 14.04 -6.76
N GLU A 269 13.20 13.41 -7.68
CA GLU A 269 12.63 14.09 -8.85
C GLU A 269 11.44 15.00 -8.48
N ASP A 270 10.88 14.89 -7.28
CA ASP A 270 9.82 15.79 -6.80
C ASP A 270 10.38 17.14 -6.38
N ALA A 271 10.50 18.04 -7.34
CA ALA A 271 11.03 19.39 -7.14
C ALA A 271 10.06 20.34 -6.40
N ARG A 272 8.81 19.94 -6.12
CA ARG A 272 7.84 20.77 -5.42
C ARG A 272 8.34 21.06 -4.00
N SER A 273 8.23 22.32 -3.56
CA SER A 273 8.69 22.70 -2.23
C SER A 273 7.87 22.02 -1.14
N SER A 274 8.50 21.64 -0.01
CA SER A 274 7.82 21.11 1.20
C SER A 274 6.83 22.10 1.85
N LYS A 275 6.61 23.27 1.27
CA LYS A 275 5.79 24.36 1.81
C LYS A 275 4.30 24.24 1.58
N GLN A 276 3.80 23.21 0.87
CA GLN A 276 2.37 23.07 0.61
C GLN A 276 1.61 22.12 1.56
N SER A 277 2.23 21.66 2.63
CA SER A 277 1.54 20.90 3.70
C SER A 277 1.06 21.73 4.88
N GLY A 278 1.08 23.05 4.76
CA GLY A 278 0.70 23.96 5.84
C GLY A 278 -0.22 25.08 5.33
N THR A 279 -1.48 25.02 5.75
CA THR A 279 -2.39 26.15 5.97
C THR A 279 -2.74 27.06 4.78
N ASN A 280 -3.89 26.85 4.18
CA ASN A 280 -4.78 27.98 4.01
C ASN A 280 -5.68 28.06 5.25
N ARG A 281 -5.43 29.09 6.07
CA ARG A 281 -6.34 29.55 7.13
C ARG A 281 -7.58 30.16 6.53
#